data_6505bc0d2cdc80907461e8fcddb2ec77
#
_entry.id   6505bc0d2cdc80907461e8fcddb2ec77
#
_cell.length_a   1.000
_cell.length_b   1.000
_cell.length_c   1.000
_cell.angle_alpha   90.00
_cell.angle_beta   90.00
_cell.angle_gamma   90.00
#
_symmetry.space_group_name_H-M   'P 1'
#
loop_
_entity.id
_entity.type
_entity.pdbx_description
1 polymer ?
#
loop_
_entity_poly.entity_id
_entity_poly.type
_entity_poly.pdbx_seq_one_letter_code
_entity_poly.pdbx_strand_id
1 'polypeptide(L)'
;MLTYLVFILAIAAIYALLAQSLVLVWGQTGMVNLGLVGFFAIGAYASALLTRNAGLPAFSGPVIGLLAGAAVGLVITLSTLRLRDDYLAIVTLGFAEVVRIVASNEIWLTGGTDGISGIPSLFSRTGGLTFHLQFMALATGLCLVAGLVITRLVRSPWGRVLRAIRDDQVVASVAGKKVVRFKAQAFMIGAGIAGLAGALYGSYISYIAPDLFLPLITIYVFLAATAGGNTRAIGATAGAYLLVAWLEASRFLGEVVPGVSAVQVASLREITVGLALVLVLRFAPGGLFRERNEKAPQT
;
A
#
# COMPACT_ATOMS: atom_id res chain seq x y z
N MET A 1 -0.27 4.22 27.28
CA MET A 1 -1.09 3.19 26.65
C MET A 1 -2.01 3.78 25.58
N LEU A 2 -2.90 4.72 25.88
CA LEU A 2 -3.85 5.29 24.90
C LEU A 2 -3.12 5.94 23.70
N THR A 3 -2.09 6.74 23.92
CA THR A 3 -1.29 7.40 22.88
C THR A 3 -0.67 6.38 21.90
N TYR A 4 -0.18 5.27 22.44
CA TYR A 4 0.39 4.19 21.63
C TYR A 4 -0.67 3.46 20.77
N LEU A 5 -1.84 3.19 21.35
CA LEU A 5 -2.97 2.61 20.59
C LEU A 5 -3.39 3.51 19.43
N VAL A 6 -3.52 4.83 19.67
CA VAL A 6 -3.87 5.80 18.63
C VAL A 6 -2.79 5.87 17.55
N PHE A 7 -1.50 5.79 17.95
CA PHE A 7 -0.39 5.71 17.00
C PHE A 7 -0.51 4.47 16.09
N ILE A 8 -0.75 3.29 16.66
CA ILE A 8 -0.93 2.05 15.89
C ILE A 8 -2.12 2.14 14.94
N LEU A 9 -3.25 2.70 15.39
CA LEU A 9 -4.44 2.87 14.55
C LEU A 9 -4.20 3.83 13.37
N ALA A 10 -3.40 4.88 13.56
CA ALA A 10 -3.00 5.78 12.48
C ALA A 10 -2.13 5.04 11.44
N ILE A 11 -1.16 4.24 11.87
CA ILE A 11 -0.34 3.39 10.98
C ILE A 11 -1.23 2.36 10.26
N ALA A 12 -2.16 1.72 10.96
CA ALA A 12 -3.10 0.78 10.35
C ALA A 12 -3.95 1.42 9.25
N ALA A 13 -4.38 2.69 9.43
CA ALA A 13 -5.10 3.43 8.39
C ALA A 13 -4.23 3.70 7.15
N ILE A 14 -2.93 3.97 7.32
CA ILE A 14 -1.99 4.13 6.20
C ILE A 14 -1.80 2.80 5.47
N TYR A 15 -1.62 1.69 6.19
CA TYR A 15 -1.55 0.36 5.58
C TYR A 15 -2.87 -0.05 4.91
N ALA A 16 -4.01 0.40 5.43
CA ALA A 16 -5.31 0.20 4.80
C ALA A 16 -5.42 0.91 3.44
N LEU A 17 -4.86 2.13 3.29
CA LEU A 17 -4.75 2.80 1.99
C LEU A 17 -3.90 1.99 1.00
N LEU A 18 -2.77 1.43 1.45
CA LEU A 18 -1.93 0.55 0.62
C LEU A 18 -2.68 -0.71 0.21
N ALA A 19 -3.40 -1.35 1.13
CA ALA A 19 -4.19 -2.54 0.83
C ALA A 19 -5.34 -2.24 -0.14
N GLN A 20 -6.01 -1.11 -0.01
CA GLN A 20 -7.04 -0.65 -0.95
C GLN A 20 -6.47 -0.37 -2.35
N SER A 21 -5.27 0.25 -2.43
CA SER A 21 -4.54 0.44 -3.67
C SER A 21 -4.29 -0.90 -4.38
N LEU A 22 -3.81 -1.89 -3.62
CA LEU A 22 -3.54 -3.23 -4.14
C LEU A 22 -4.82 -3.92 -4.62
N VAL A 23 -5.92 -3.85 -3.86
CA VAL A 23 -7.22 -4.43 -4.23
C VAL A 23 -7.76 -3.82 -5.52
N LEU A 24 -7.56 -2.53 -5.76
CA LEU A 24 -7.97 -1.90 -7.00
C LEU A 24 -7.18 -2.46 -8.20
N VAL A 25 -5.86 -2.61 -8.07
CA VAL A 25 -4.99 -3.09 -9.15
C VAL A 25 -5.12 -4.61 -9.29
N TRP A 26 -4.78 -5.36 -8.27
CA TRP A 26 -4.78 -6.83 -8.32
C TRP A 26 -6.20 -7.42 -8.32
N GLY A 27 -7.04 -6.99 -7.38
CA GLY A 27 -8.38 -7.55 -7.18
C GLY A 27 -9.34 -7.31 -8.36
N GLN A 28 -9.22 -6.17 -9.05
CA GLN A 28 -10.14 -5.82 -10.13
C GLN A 28 -9.61 -6.07 -11.54
N THR A 29 -8.29 -6.06 -11.75
CA THR A 29 -7.70 -6.23 -13.09
C THR A 29 -6.88 -7.50 -13.25
N GLY A 30 -6.59 -8.21 -12.16
CA GLY A 30 -5.71 -9.37 -12.15
C GLY A 30 -4.21 -9.02 -12.17
N MET A 31 -3.83 -7.75 -12.34
CA MET A 31 -2.43 -7.34 -12.41
C MET A 31 -1.76 -7.45 -11.05
N VAL A 32 -0.75 -8.31 -10.92
CA VAL A 32 0.04 -8.45 -9.71
C VAL A 32 1.09 -7.33 -9.66
N ASN A 33 1.00 -6.46 -8.64
CA ASN A 33 1.96 -5.38 -8.42
C ASN A 33 2.79 -5.67 -7.15
N LEU A 34 3.97 -6.27 -7.32
CA LEU A 34 4.91 -6.50 -6.22
C LEU A 34 5.78 -5.26 -5.90
N GLY A 35 5.67 -4.23 -6.71
CA GLY A 35 6.38 -2.95 -6.53
C GLY A 35 5.60 -1.88 -5.80
N LEU A 36 4.54 -2.23 -5.07
CA LEU A 36 3.66 -1.29 -4.38
C LEU A 36 4.45 -0.33 -3.47
N VAL A 37 5.45 -0.85 -2.75
CA VAL A 37 6.31 -0.07 -1.87
C VAL A 37 7.13 0.99 -2.61
N GLY A 38 7.45 0.79 -3.89
CA GLY A 38 8.14 1.79 -4.70
C GLY A 38 7.28 3.05 -4.92
N PHE A 39 5.98 2.89 -5.17
CA PHE A 39 5.05 4.04 -5.28
C PHE A 39 4.81 4.70 -3.93
N PHE A 40 4.78 3.92 -2.86
CA PHE A 40 4.74 4.41 -1.48
C PHE A 40 5.97 5.26 -1.16
N ALA A 41 7.18 4.81 -1.52
CA ALA A 41 8.43 5.54 -1.36
C ALA A 41 8.43 6.84 -2.19
N ILE A 42 8.07 6.78 -3.48
CA ILE A 42 8.02 7.95 -4.35
C ILE A 42 7.08 9.02 -3.78
N GLY A 43 5.91 8.63 -3.29
CA GLY A 43 4.99 9.56 -2.66
C GLY A 43 5.56 10.20 -1.41
N ALA A 44 6.24 9.43 -0.56
CA ALA A 44 6.89 9.91 0.64
C ALA A 44 8.03 10.90 0.32
N TYR A 45 8.95 10.51 -0.58
CA TYR A 45 10.07 11.37 -0.97
C TYR A 45 9.61 12.62 -1.72
N ALA A 46 8.69 12.52 -2.68
CA ALA A 46 8.18 13.69 -3.41
C ALA A 46 7.50 14.70 -2.46
N SER A 47 6.68 14.20 -1.54
CA SER A 47 6.06 15.03 -0.51
C SER A 47 7.09 15.68 0.40
N ALA A 48 8.06 14.92 0.92
CA ALA A 48 9.10 15.42 1.81
C ALA A 48 9.96 16.49 1.16
N LEU A 49 10.43 16.25 -0.07
CA LEU A 49 11.27 17.18 -0.81
C LEU A 49 10.56 18.50 -1.09
N LEU A 50 9.31 18.46 -1.54
CA LEU A 50 8.58 19.68 -1.89
C LEU A 50 8.09 20.45 -0.66
N THR A 51 7.69 19.78 0.42
CA THR A 51 7.26 20.47 1.64
C THR A 51 8.43 21.00 2.46
N ARG A 52 9.56 20.28 2.49
CA ARG A 52 10.74 20.72 3.25
C ARG A 52 11.62 21.71 2.48
N ASN A 53 11.96 21.38 1.21
CA ASN A 53 12.96 22.16 0.46
C ASN A 53 12.34 23.31 -0.31
N ALA A 54 11.12 23.13 -0.88
CA ALA A 54 10.41 24.21 -1.60
C ALA A 54 9.50 25.04 -0.69
N GLY A 55 9.42 24.73 0.61
CA GLY A 55 8.64 25.50 1.58
C GLY A 55 7.12 25.43 1.35
N LEU A 56 6.62 24.44 0.64
CA LEU A 56 5.20 24.29 0.42
C LEU A 56 4.46 23.93 1.73
N PRO A 57 3.21 24.35 1.90
CA PRO A 57 2.43 24.03 3.08
C PRO A 57 2.36 22.50 3.30
N ALA A 58 2.47 22.04 4.54
CA ALA A 58 2.43 20.61 4.86
C ALA A 58 1.19 19.89 4.31
N PHE A 59 0.04 20.57 4.25
CA PHE A 59 -1.21 20.05 3.67
C PHE A 59 -1.16 19.75 2.16
N SER A 60 -0.18 20.30 1.42
CA SER A 60 0.04 19.93 0.02
C SER A 60 0.69 18.56 -0.14
N GLY A 61 1.37 18.06 0.90
CA GLY A 61 2.11 16.80 0.89
C GLY A 61 1.29 15.60 0.41
N PRO A 62 0.11 15.33 0.97
CA PRO A 62 -0.75 14.23 0.52
C PRO A 62 -1.14 14.31 -0.97
N VAL A 63 -1.44 15.53 -1.47
CA VAL A 63 -1.76 15.75 -2.88
C VAL A 63 -0.54 15.50 -3.77
N ILE A 64 0.62 16.01 -3.36
CA ILE A 64 1.89 15.79 -4.06
C ILE A 64 2.19 14.29 -4.14
N GLY A 65 2.08 13.56 -3.04
CA GLY A 65 2.31 12.11 -3.00
C GLY A 65 1.37 11.34 -3.92
N LEU A 66 0.08 11.71 -3.93
CA LEU A 66 -0.92 11.11 -4.82
C LEU A 66 -0.56 11.35 -6.29
N LEU A 67 -0.23 12.59 -6.66
CA LEU A 67 0.10 12.96 -8.04
C LEU A 67 1.42 12.32 -8.50
N ALA A 68 2.45 12.31 -7.65
CA ALA A 68 3.74 11.68 -7.95
C ALA A 68 3.58 10.17 -8.14
N GLY A 69 2.88 9.49 -7.23
CA GLY A 69 2.58 8.07 -7.36
C GLY A 69 1.78 7.76 -8.63
N ALA A 70 0.75 8.56 -8.93
CA ALA A 70 -0.07 8.40 -10.14
C ALA A 70 0.75 8.61 -11.42
N ALA A 71 1.58 9.64 -11.48
CA ALA A 71 2.42 9.96 -12.65
C ALA A 71 3.42 8.83 -12.93
N VAL A 72 4.15 8.37 -11.91
CA VAL A 72 5.09 7.27 -12.05
C VAL A 72 4.36 5.96 -12.36
N GLY A 73 3.21 5.71 -11.71
CA GLY A 73 2.36 4.57 -12.02
C GLY A 73 1.92 4.53 -13.48
N LEU A 74 1.59 5.68 -14.06
CA LEU A 74 1.27 5.79 -15.49
C LEU A 74 2.48 5.46 -16.36
N VAL A 75 3.67 6.02 -16.06
CA VAL A 75 4.91 5.74 -16.80
C VAL A 75 5.25 4.27 -16.78
N ILE A 76 5.26 3.64 -15.60
CA ILE A 76 5.57 2.21 -15.46
C ILE A 76 4.56 1.36 -16.22
N THR A 77 3.27 1.69 -16.10
CA THR A 77 2.25 0.93 -16.81
C THR A 77 2.41 1.03 -18.33
N LEU A 78 2.61 2.23 -18.86
CA LEU A 78 2.80 2.41 -20.31
C LEU A 78 4.02 1.64 -20.83
N SER A 79 5.08 1.52 -20.03
CA SER A 79 6.28 0.76 -20.38
C SER A 79 6.08 -0.76 -20.29
N THR A 80 5.17 -1.23 -19.42
CA THR A 80 5.02 -2.65 -19.08
C THR A 80 3.73 -3.31 -19.62
N LEU A 81 2.83 -2.53 -20.24
CA LEU A 81 1.51 -3.00 -20.68
C LEU A 81 1.51 -4.16 -21.68
N ARG A 82 2.62 -4.39 -22.37
CA ARG A 82 2.80 -5.52 -23.32
C ARG A 82 3.26 -6.79 -22.63
N LEU A 83 3.60 -6.72 -21.34
CA LEU A 83 4.06 -7.87 -20.57
C LEU A 83 2.87 -8.70 -20.07
N ARG A 84 3.06 -10.00 -19.96
CA ARG A 84 2.14 -10.88 -19.25
C ARG A 84 2.16 -10.54 -17.75
N ASP A 85 1.09 -10.85 -17.04
CA ASP A 85 0.91 -10.43 -15.65
C ASP A 85 2.02 -10.95 -14.72
N ASP A 86 2.60 -12.14 -14.98
CA ASP A 86 3.73 -12.69 -14.22
C ASP A 86 5.01 -11.84 -14.38
N TYR A 87 5.30 -11.39 -15.61
CA TYR A 87 6.45 -10.52 -15.88
C TYR A 87 6.24 -9.12 -15.31
N LEU A 88 4.99 -8.63 -15.27
CA LEU A 88 4.66 -7.36 -14.63
C LEU A 88 5.01 -7.39 -13.13
N ALA A 89 4.73 -8.51 -12.46
CA ALA A 89 5.07 -8.68 -11.05
C ALA A 89 6.58 -8.55 -10.80
N ILE A 90 7.40 -9.21 -11.63
CA ILE A 90 8.88 -9.15 -11.52
C ILE A 90 9.39 -7.73 -11.81
N VAL A 91 8.90 -7.11 -12.89
CA VAL A 91 9.32 -5.75 -13.27
C VAL A 91 8.94 -4.73 -12.20
N THR A 92 7.74 -4.83 -11.63
CA THR A 92 7.32 -3.91 -10.55
C THR A 92 8.14 -4.12 -9.27
N LEU A 93 8.51 -5.35 -8.92
CA LEU A 93 9.41 -5.63 -7.81
C LEU A 93 10.79 -5.00 -8.05
N GLY A 94 11.37 -5.21 -9.25
CA GLY A 94 12.63 -4.60 -9.65
C GLY A 94 12.57 -3.07 -9.63
N PHE A 95 11.46 -2.48 -10.08
CA PHE A 95 11.22 -1.05 -10.01
C PHE A 95 11.26 -0.54 -8.55
N ALA A 96 10.60 -1.20 -7.61
CA ALA A 96 10.62 -0.79 -6.21
C ALA A 96 12.04 -0.83 -5.63
N GLU A 97 12.82 -1.85 -5.98
CA GLU A 97 14.21 -1.98 -5.53
C GLU A 97 15.10 -0.91 -6.18
N VAL A 98 14.91 -0.59 -7.46
CA VAL A 98 15.59 0.53 -8.12
C VAL A 98 15.29 1.85 -7.42
N VAL A 99 14.03 2.14 -7.08
CA VAL A 99 13.66 3.34 -6.31
C VAL A 99 14.39 3.38 -4.97
N ARG A 100 14.45 2.25 -4.25
CA ARG A 100 15.17 2.15 -2.97
C ARG A 100 16.67 2.38 -3.13
N ILE A 101 17.30 1.74 -4.13
CA ILE A 101 18.74 1.90 -4.40
C ILE A 101 19.05 3.34 -4.82
N VAL A 102 18.26 3.95 -5.67
CA VAL A 102 18.42 5.37 -6.06
C VAL A 102 18.29 6.26 -4.83
N ALA A 103 17.29 6.02 -3.98
CA ALA A 103 17.12 6.78 -2.76
C ALA A 103 18.31 6.61 -1.79
N SER A 104 18.97 5.45 -1.78
CA SER A 104 20.15 5.20 -0.93
C SER A 104 21.44 5.85 -1.45
N ASN A 105 21.55 6.07 -2.76
CA ASN A 105 22.79 6.54 -3.38
C ASN A 105 22.78 8.04 -3.71
N GLU A 106 21.62 8.64 -4.00
CA GLU A 106 21.50 10.05 -4.38
C GLU A 106 21.45 10.98 -3.15
N ILE A 107 22.61 11.11 -2.47
CA ILE A 107 22.76 11.85 -1.21
C ILE A 107 22.27 13.30 -1.34
N TRP A 108 22.57 13.96 -2.48
CA TRP A 108 22.20 15.37 -2.71
C TRP A 108 20.68 15.60 -2.76
N LEU A 109 19.90 14.56 -3.10
CA LEU A 109 18.45 14.64 -3.24
C LEU A 109 17.72 14.07 -2.02
N THR A 110 18.08 12.87 -1.60
CA THR A 110 17.34 12.05 -0.62
C THR A 110 18.01 11.98 0.76
N GLY A 111 19.24 12.50 0.89
CA GLY A 111 20.06 12.30 2.08
C GLY A 111 20.72 10.91 2.11
N GLY A 112 20.58 10.09 1.06
CA GLY A 112 21.16 8.75 0.98
C GLY A 112 20.60 7.81 2.05
N THR A 113 21.44 6.99 2.64
CA THR A 113 21.06 6.05 3.70
C THR A 113 20.56 6.74 4.98
N ASP A 114 21.01 7.98 5.25
CA ASP A 114 20.57 8.75 6.42
C ASP A 114 19.15 9.28 6.26
N GLY A 115 18.66 9.37 5.03
CA GLY A 115 17.30 9.78 4.72
C GLY A 115 17.02 11.26 4.95
N ILE A 116 15.73 11.60 4.97
CA ILE A 116 15.24 12.97 5.18
C ILE A 116 14.55 13.06 6.54
N SER A 117 15.11 13.89 7.43
CA SER A 117 14.51 14.21 8.72
C SER A 117 13.86 15.60 8.72
N GLY A 118 13.01 15.89 9.70
CA GLY A 118 12.39 17.21 9.86
C GLY A 118 11.32 17.52 8.78
N ILE A 119 10.65 16.51 8.27
CA ILE A 119 9.52 16.67 7.33
C ILE A 119 8.38 17.39 8.07
N PRO A 120 7.84 18.49 7.49
CA PRO A 120 6.75 19.22 8.11
C PRO A 120 5.55 18.32 8.38
N SER A 121 5.09 18.29 9.62
CA SER A 121 3.89 17.54 9.98
C SER A 121 2.63 18.34 9.63
N LEU A 122 1.55 17.63 9.27
CA LEU A 122 0.24 18.21 8.97
C LEU A 122 -0.38 18.91 10.19
N PHE A 123 -0.05 18.46 11.39
CA PHE A 123 -0.58 19.01 12.65
C PHE A 123 0.56 19.35 13.60
N SER A 124 0.28 20.29 14.52
CA SER A 124 1.23 20.68 15.56
C SER A 124 1.52 19.50 16.51
N ARG A 125 2.80 19.21 16.76
CA ARG A 125 3.26 18.11 17.63
C ARG A 125 3.21 18.44 19.13
N THR A 126 2.82 19.67 19.49
CA THR A 126 2.85 20.14 20.89
C THR A 126 1.83 19.45 21.78
N GLY A 127 0.83 18.78 21.19
CA GLY A 127 -0.28 18.19 21.95
C GLY A 127 -0.18 16.68 22.24
N GLY A 128 0.96 16.00 21.97
CA GLY A 128 1.10 14.57 22.26
C GLY A 128 -0.08 13.72 21.74
N LEU A 129 -1.01 13.35 22.60
CA LEU A 129 -2.21 12.56 22.23
C LEU A 129 -3.07 13.26 21.18
N THR A 130 -3.25 14.57 21.26
CA THR A 130 -4.09 15.35 20.33
C THR A 130 -3.52 15.26 18.90
N PHE A 131 -2.20 15.34 18.75
CA PHE A 131 -1.53 15.14 17.46
C PHE A 131 -1.87 13.76 16.84
N HIS A 132 -1.72 12.69 17.64
CA HIS A 132 -2.00 11.35 17.15
C HIS A 132 -3.48 11.15 16.81
N LEU A 133 -4.40 11.73 17.57
CA LEU A 133 -5.85 11.67 17.31
C LEU A 133 -6.22 12.42 16.02
N GLN A 134 -5.69 13.62 15.82
CA GLN A 134 -5.94 14.40 14.60
C GLN A 134 -5.40 13.67 13.37
N PHE A 135 -4.19 13.09 13.47
CA PHE A 135 -3.60 12.35 12.37
C PHE A 135 -4.35 11.04 12.08
N MET A 136 -4.73 10.29 13.11
CA MET A 136 -5.56 9.10 12.97
C MET A 136 -6.91 9.43 12.30
N ALA A 137 -7.57 10.51 12.71
CA ALA A 137 -8.83 10.96 12.11
C ALA A 137 -8.65 11.32 10.63
N LEU A 138 -7.57 12.03 10.27
CA LEU A 138 -7.25 12.36 8.89
C LEU A 138 -6.97 11.11 8.06
N ALA A 139 -6.07 10.23 8.52
CA ALA A 139 -5.69 9.01 7.81
C ALA A 139 -6.89 8.07 7.61
N THR A 140 -7.70 7.89 8.66
CA THR A 140 -8.94 7.09 8.58
C THR A 140 -9.96 7.76 7.65
N GLY A 141 -10.12 9.08 7.72
CA GLY A 141 -10.99 9.83 6.81
C GLY A 141 -10.60 9.66 5.34
N LEU A 142 -9.30 9.80 5.03
CA LEU A 142 -8.77 9.56 3.67
C LEU A 142 -8.92 8.10 3.25
N CYS A 143 -8.72 7.16 4.16
CA CYS A 143 -8.96 5.73 3.90
C CYS A 143 -10.44 5.45 3.57
N LEU A 144 -11.38 6.06 4.29
CA LEU A 144 -12.81 5.95 3.99
C LEU A 144 -13.16 6.58 2.64
N VAL A 145 -12.64 7.76 2.35
CA VAL A 145 -12.84 8.44 1.05
C VAL A 145 -12.29 7.59 -0.09
N ALA A 146 -11.06 7.08 0.02
CA ALA A 146 -10.46 6.21 -0.97
C ALA A 146 -11.29 4.93 -1.16
N GLY A 147 -11.74 4.29 -0.08
CA GLY A 147 -12.60 3.11 -0.11
C GLY A 147 -13.96 3.38 -0.78
N LEU A 148 -14.57 4.54 -0.54
CA LEU A 148 -15.81 4.95 -1.19
C LEU A 148 -15.59 5.20 -2.69
N VAL A 149 -14.52 5.90 -3.06
CA VAL A 149 -14.16 6.16 -4.46
C VAL A 149 -13.92 4.84 -5.19
N ILE A 150 -13.11 3.95 -4.64
CA ILE A 150 -12.85 2.62 -5.21
C ILE A 150 -14.14 1.83 -5.36
N THR A 151 -14.98 1.80 -4.33
CA THR A 151 -16.24 1.06 -4.37
C THR A 151 -17.18 1.60 -5.46
N ARG A 152 -17.27 2.93 -5.61
CA ARG A 152 -18.06 3.55 -6.67
C ARG A 152 -17.49 3.26 -8.08
N LEU A 153 -16.16 3.35 -8.24
CA LEU A 153 -15.49 3.02 -9.50
C LEU A 153 -15.71 1.55 -9.88
N VAL A 154 -15.55 0.63 -8.94
CA VAL A 154 -15.73 -0.82 -9.17
C VAL A 154 -17.20 -1.17 -9.52
N ARG A 155 -18.18 -0.47 -8.96
CA ARG A 155 -19.61 -0.65 -9.29
C ARG A 155 -20.03 0.01 -10.59
N SER A 156 -19.25 0.90 -11.14
CA SER A 156 -19.53 1.63 -12.40
C SER A 156 -19.33 0.74 -13.65
N PRO A 157 -19.72 1.23 -14.84
CA PRO A 157 -19.39 0.56 -16.12
C PRO A 157 -17.89 0.30 -16.29
N TRP A 158 -17.05 1.21 -15.81
CA TRP A 158 -15.58 1.07 -15.83
C TRP A 158 -15.11 -0.17 -15.05
N GLY A 159 -15.63 -0.39 -13.84
CA GLY A 159 -15.29 -1.56 -13.03
C GLY A 159 -15.77 -2.88 -13.66
N ARG A 160 -16.89 -2.88 -14.37
CA ARG A 160 -17.34 -4.07 -15.12
C ARG A 160 -16.35 -4.45 -16.22
N VAL A 161 -15.81 -3.46 -16.93
CA VAL A 161 -14.79 -3.70 -17.96
C VAL A 161 -13.49 -4.23 -17.33
N LEU A 162 -13.07 -3.72 -16.16
CA LEU A 162 -11.89 -4.25 -15.48
C LEU A 162 -12.04 -5.72 -15.11
N ARG A 163 -13.19 -6.12 -14.56
CA ARG A 163 -13.46 -7.53 -14.24
C ARG A 163 -13.47 -8.41 -15.48
N ALA A 164 -14.08 -7.95 -16.58
CA ALA A 164 -14.04 -8.68 -17.85
C ALA A 164 -12.59 -8.86 -18.36
N ILE A 165 -11.73 -7.84 -18.18
CA ILE A 165 -10.29 -7.93 -18.52
C ILE A 165 -9.58 -8.91 -17.59
N ARG A 166 -9.92 -8.93 -16.30
CA ARG A 166 -9.36 -9.87 -15.31
C ARG A 166 -9.71 -11.31 -15.66
N ASP A 167 -10.95 -11.55 -16.07
CA ASP A 167 -11.45 -12.89 -16.35
C ASP A 167 -10.88 -13.44 -17.67
N ASP A 168 -10.89 -12.64 -18.75
CA ASP A 168 -10.20 -12.95 -20.01
C ASP A 168 -9.87 -11.67 -20.79
N GLN A 169 -8.57 -11.37 -20.87
CA GLN A 169 -8.07 -10.18 -21.57
C GLN A 169 -8.28 -10.27 -23.09
N VAL A 170 -8.18 -11.48 -23.68
CA VAL A 170 -8.32 -11.67 -25.13
C VAL A 170 -9.77 -11.47 -25.52
N VAL A 171 -10.70 -12.10 -24.82
CA VAL A 171 -12.15 -11.94 -25.05
C VAL A 171 -12.56 -10.47 -24.89
N ALA A 172 -12.08 -9.78 -23.85
CA ALA A 172 -12.37 -8.37 -23.65
C ALA A 172 -11.87 -7.51 -24.83
N SER A 173 -10.69 -7.81 -25.38
CA SER A 173 -10.12 -7.09 -26.52
C SER A 173 -10.92 -7.31 -27.81
N VAL A 174 -11.33 -8.55 -28.09
CA VAL A 174 -12.18 -8.90 -29.23
C VAL A 174 -13.55 -8.22 -29.12
N ALA A 175 -14.08 -8.07 -27.89
CA ALA A 175 -15.30 -7.31 -27.62
C ALA A 175 -15.12 -5.78 -27.74
N GLY A 176 -14.01 -5.30 -28.33
CA GLY A 176 -13.73 -3.91 -28.63
C GLY A 176 -13.31 -3.06 -27.44
N LYS A 177 -12.92 -3.67 -26.30
CA LYS A 177 -12.44 -2.90 -25.14
C LYS A 177 -10.96 -2.56 -25.28
N LYS A 178 -10.60 -1.29 -25.02
CA LYS A 178 -9.20 -0.81 -25.03
C LYS A 178 -8.49 -1.26 -23.75
N VAL A 179 -8.13 -2.55 -23.65
CA VAL A 179 -7.55 -3.21 -22.45
C VAL A 179 -6.42 -2.39 -21.83
N VAL A 180 -5.45 -1.97 -22.67
CA VAL A 180 -4.29 -1.14 -22.26
C VAL A 180 -4.73 0.10 -21.50
N ARG A 181 -5.73 0.84 -22.01
CA ARG A 181 -6.19 2.08 -21.38
C ARG A 181 -6.83 1.82 -20.01
N PHE A 182 -7.65 0.78 -19.90
CA PHE A 182 -8.30 0.44 -18.63
C PHE A 182 -7.30 -0.03 -17.58
N LYS A 183 -6.35 -0.89 -17.96
CA LYS A 183 -5.25 -1.32 -17.08
C LYS A 183 -4.40 -0.14 -16.61
N ALA A 184 -4.03 0.78 -17.53
CA ALA A 184 -3.25 1.98 -17.19
C ALA A 184 -3.99 2.88 -16.20
N GLN A 185 -5.28 3.11 -16.40
CA GLN A 185 -6.08 3.93 -15.49
C GLN A 185 -6.16 3.30 -14.08
N ALA A 186 -6.42 1.99 -14.00
CA ALA A 186 -6.49 1.28 -12.72
C ALA A 186 -5.16 1.33 -11.97
N PHE A 187 -4.06 1.09 -12.68
CA PHE A 187 -2.72 1.11 -12.10
C PHE A 187 -2.31 2.51 -11.64
N MET A 188 -2.58 3.54 -12.46
CA MET A 188 -2.32 4.95 -12.14
C MET A 188 -3.07 5.38 -10.86
N ILE A 189 -4.36 5.03 -10.74
CA ILE A 189 -5.15 5.34 -9.55
C ILE A 189 -4.60 4.60 -8.32
N GLY A 190 -4.32 3.31 -8.47
CA GLY A 190 -3.73 2.51 -7.39
C GLY A 190 -2.38 3.07 -6.94
N ALA A 191 -1.46 3.32 -7.87
CA ALA A 191 -0.15 3.92 -7.57
C ALA A 191 -0.28 5.30 -6.91
N GLY A 192 -1.26 6.09 -7.33
CA GLY A 192 -1.58 7.38 -6.68
C GLY A 192 -2.00 7.22 -5.22
N ILE A 193 -2.89 6.25 -4.92
CA ILE A 193 -3.31 5.97 -3.54
C ILE A 193 -2.12 5.47 -2.71
N ALA A 194 -1.23 4.65 -3.27
CA ALA A 194 0.00 4.23 -2.60
C ALA A 194 0.93 5.41 -2.32
N GLY A 195 1.08 6.34 -3.27
CA GLY A 195 1.84 7.58 -3.07
C GLY A 195 1.23 8.51 -2.02
N LEU A 196 -0.11 8.61 -1.97
CA LEU A 196 -0.82 9.31 -0.90
C LEU A 196 -0.49 8.72 0.48
N ALA A 197 -0.52 7.40 0.60
CA ALA A 197 -0.16 6.71 1.84
C ALA A 197 1.28 7.02 2.24
N GLY A 198 2.23 7.07 1.27
CA GLY A 198 3.64 7.43 1.49
C GLY A 198 3.82 8.84 2.04
N ALA A 199 3.14 9.81 1.45
CA ALA A 199 3.16 11.20 1.93
C ALA A 199 2.61 11.33 3.36
N LEU A 200 1.53 10.61 3.68
CA LEU A 200 0.99 10.56 5.04
C LEU A 200 1.99 9.93 6.01
N TYR A 201 2.62 8.82 5.61
CA TYR A 201 3.62 8.15 6.46
C TYR A 201 4.80 9.06 6.77
N GLY A 202 5.40 9.71 5.74
CA GLY A 202 6.52 10.63 5.91
C GLY A 202 6.19 11.83 6.80
N SER A 203 5.03 12.46 6.63
CA SER A 203 4.60 13.58 7.47
C SER A 203 4.22 13.17 8.89
N TYR A 204 3.75 11.93 9.11
CA TYR A 204 3.42 11.41 10.43
C TYR A 204 4.66 11.12 11.27
N ILE A 205 5.61 10.38 10.68
CA ILE A 205 6.87 10.01 11.36
C ILE A 205 7.85 11.19 11.39
N SER A 206 7.75 12.16 10.43
CA SER A 206 8.70 13.26 10.16
C SER A 206 10.10 12.81 9.78
N TYR A 207 10.22 11.56 9.36
CA TYR A 207 11.46 10.94 8.91
C TYR A 207 11.17 9.88 7.88
N ILE A 208 11.98 9.84 6.83
CA ILE A 208 11.97 8.78 5.82
C ILE A 208 13.40 8.39 5.48
N ALA A 209 13.66 7.10 5.35
CA ALA A 209 14.92 6.53 4.90
C ALA A 209 14.65 5.37 3.95
N PRO A 210 15.58 5.00 3.06
CA PRO A 210 15.38 3.91 2.10
C PRO A 210 15.04 2.57 2.77
N ASP A 211 15.57 2.32 3.96
CA ASP A 211 15.34 1.08 4.72
C ASP A 211 13.90 0.93 5.25
N LEU A 212 13.13 2.01 5.25
CA LEU A 212 11.70 1.97 5.58
C LEU A 212 10.83 1.49 4.41
N PHE A 213 11.41 1.31 3.21
CA PHE A 213 10.69 0.95 1.98
C PHE A 213 11.16 -0.39 1.41
N LEU A 214 11.34 -1.38 2.27
CA LEU A 214 11.70 -2.74 1.87
C LEU A 214 10.54 -3.45 1.15
N PRO A 215 10.84 -4.35 0.18
CA PRO A 215 9.83 -5.16 -0.50
C PRO A 215 8.92 -5.96 0.43
N LEU A 216 9.40 -6.27 1.64
CA LEU A 216 8.65 -6.95 2.71
C LEU A 216 7.32 -6.25 3.03
N ILE A 217 7.26 -4.91 2.95
CA ILE A 217 6.01 -4.15 3.15
C ILE A 217 4.97 -4.56 2.11
N THR A 218 5.38 -4.75 0.85
CA THR A 218 4.44 -5.22 -0.18
C THR A 218 3.87 -6.59 0.18
N ILE A 219 4.70 -7.51 0.69
CA ILE A 219 4.25 -8.84 1.15
C ILE A 219 3.24 -8.72 2.29
N TYR A 220 3.49 -7.83 3.26
CA TYR A 220 2.54 -7.54 4.34
C TYR A 220 1.21 -7.02 3.82
N VAL A 221 1.23 -6.11 2.85
CA VAL A 221 0.01 -5.57 2.24
C VAL A 221 -0.73 -6.65 1.43
N PHE A 222 -0.01 -7.56 0.76
CA PHE A 222 -0.63 -8.72 0.10
C PHE A 222 -1.33 -9.62 1.11
N LEU A 223 -0.70 -9.91 2.25
CA LEU A 223 -1.34 -10.68 3.32
C LEU A 223 -2.60 -9.98 3.84
N ALA A 224 -2.53 -8.66 4.07
CA ALA A 224 -3.67 -7.88 4.50
C ALA A 224 -4.83 -7.95 3.50
N ALA A 225 -4.53 -7.74 2.21
CA ALA A 225 -5.52 -7.78 1.14
C ALA A 225 -6.14 -9.17 0.95
N THR A 226 -5.34 -10.24 1.04
CA THR A 226 -5.84 -11.62 0.92
C THR A 226 -6.63 -12.06 2.14
N ALA A 227 -6.14 -11.78 3.35
CA ALA A 227 -6.83 -12.13 4.58
C ALA A 227 -8.16 -11.39 4.74
N GLY A 228 -8.19 -10.09 4.38
CA GLY A 228 -9.41 -9.30 4.42
C GLY A 228 -10.38 -9.59 3.28
N GLY A 229 -9.87 -9.99 2.11
CA GLY A 229 -10.61 -10.21 0.88
C GLY A 229 -10.17 -9.26 -0.23
N ASN A 230 -9.68 -9.82 -1.33
CA ASN A 230 -9.02 -9.09 -2.43
C ASN A 230 -9.96 -8.39 -3.42
N THR A 231 -11.28 -8.50 -3.23
CA THR A 231 -12.27 -7.93 -4.17
C THR A 231 -12.93 -6.64 -3.66
N ARG A 232 -12.87 -6.37 -2.34
CA ARG A 232 -13.57 -5.24 -1.70
C ARG A 232 -12.63 -4.36 -0.89
N ALA A 233 -12.77 -3.03 -1.05
CA ALA A 233 -12.00 -2.06 -0.26
C ALA A 233 -12.19 -2.22 1.26
N ILE A 234 -13.41 -2.55 1.71
CA ILE A 234 -13.71 -2.80 3.13
C ILE A 234 -12.94 -4.01 3.66
N GLY A 235 -12.87 -5.10 2.86
CA GLY A 235 -12.08 -6.28 3.20
C GLY A 235 -10.60 -5.94 3.37
N ALA A 236 -10.02 -5.24 2.39
CA ALA A 236 -8.63 -4.79 2.44
C ALA A 236 -8.35 -3.92 3.67
N THR A 237 -9.28 -3.02 4.02
CA THR A 237 -9.17 -2.18 5.22
C THR A 237 -9.13 -3.05 6.48
N ALA A 238 -10.10 -3.95 6.66
CA ALA A 238 -10.15 -4.84 7.81
C ALA A 238 -8.90 -5.73 7.92
N GLY A 239 -8.44 -6.27 6.78
CA GLY A 239 -7.20 -7.05 6.72
C GLY A 239 -5.96 -6.25 7.11
N ALA A 240 -5.87 -4.98 6.74
CA ALA A 240 -4.76 -4.11 7.14
C ALA A 240 -4.76 -3.83 8.65
N TYR A 241 -5.92 -3.57 9.24
CA TYR A 241 -6.02 -3.41 10.70
C TYR A 241 -5.65 -4.71 11.44
N LEU A 242 -6.11 -5.87 10.94
CA LEU A 242 -5.73 -7.17 11.51
C LEU A 242 -4.21 -7.42 11.39
N LEU A 243 -3.63 -7.12 10.23
CA LEU A 243 -2.18 -7.25 10.01
C LEU A 243 -1.40 -6.41 11.01
N VAL A 244 -1.72 -5.12 11.12
CA VAL A 244 -1.01 -4.22 12.03
C VAL A 244 -1.19 -4.65 13.48
N ALA A 245 -2.40 -5.07 13.88
CA ALA A 245 -2.64 -5.63 15.21
C ALA A 245 -1.79 -6.89 15.46
N TRP A 246 -1.66 -7.78 14.47
CA TRP A 246 -0.80 -8.96 14.56
C TRP A 246 0.69 -8.60 14.68
N LEU A 247 1.17 -7.64 13.85
CA LEU A 247 2.56 -7.18 13.90
C LEU A 247 2.91 -6.57 15.25
N GLU A 248 2.00 -5.80 15.84
CA GLU A 248 2.20 -5.19 17.17
C GLU A 248 2.05 -6.22 18.29
N ALA A 249 1.07 -7.11 18.22
CA ALA A 249 0.92 -8.18 19.23
C ALA A 249 2.16 -9.07 19.29
N SER A 250 2.78 -9.36 18.15
CA SER A 250 3.99 -10.19 18.09
C SER A 250 5.20 -9.57 18.80
N ARG A 251 5.24 -8.23 18.97
CA ARG A 251 6.33 -7.57 19.71
C ARG A 251 6.31 -7.91 21.21
N PHE A 252 5.11 -8.08 21.77
CA PHE A 252 4.96 -8.43 23.20
C PHE A 252 5.32 -9.90 23.48
N LEU A 253 5.38 -10.77 22.48
CA LEU A 253 5.81 -12.15 22.66
C LEU A 253 7.26 -12.27 23.16
N GLY A 254 8.14 -11.34 22.76
CA GLY A 254 9.52 -11.29 23.24
C GLY A 254 9.66 -10.90 24.71
N GLU A 255 8.69 -10.20 25.28
CA GLU A 255 8.67 -9.84 26.70
C GLU A 255 8.13 -10.98 27.57
N VAL A 256 7.30 -11.86 26.98
CA VAL A 256 6.62 -12.96 27.70
C VAL A 256 7.47 -14.24 27.71
N VAL A 257 8.32 -14.47 26.71
CA VAL A 257 9.11 -15.70 26.59
C VAL A 257 10.56 -15.45 27.04
N PRO A 258 10.96 -15.89 28.24
CA PRO A 258 12.33 -15.73 28.73
C PRO A 258 13.33 -16.48 27.82
N GLY A 259 14.44 -15.81 27.48
CA GLY A 259 15.54 -16.43 26.73
C GLY A 259 15.46 -16.26 25.20
N VAL A 260 14.44 -15.61 24.66
CA VAL A 260 14.34 -15.30 23.22
C VAL A 260 14.87 -13.90 22.96
N SER A 261 15.85 -13.77 22.04
CA SER A 261 16.38 -12.45 21.66
C SER A 261 15.41 -11.67 20.79
N ALA A 262 15.50 -10.34 20.79
CA ALA A 262 14.69 -9.46 19.94
C ALA A 262 14.80 -9.81 18.44
N VAL A 263 15.99 -10.26 18.01
CA VAL A 263 16.22 -10.69 16.62
C VAL A 263 15.45 -11.98 16.31
N GLN A 264 15.42 -12.93 17.24
CA GLN A 264 14.66 -14.18 17.07
C GLN A 264 13.16 -13.92 17.02
N VAL A 265 12.63 -12.98 17.84
CA VAL A 265 11.23 -12.56 17.80
C VAL A 265 10.90 -11.92 16.44
N ALA A 266 11.77 -11.04 15.92
CA ALA A 266 11.58 -10.44 14.61
C ALA A 266 11.56 -11.50 13.49
N SER A 267 12.51 -12.45 13.50
CA SER A 267 12.57 -13.54 12.52
C SER A 267 11.34 -14.46 12.61
N LEU A 268 10.91 -14.80 13.83
CA LEU A 268 9.69 -15.61 14.03
C LEU A 268 8.44 -14.88 13.50
N ARG A 269 8.35 -13.58 13.69
CA ARG A 269 7.26 -12.75 13.14
C ARG A 269 7.21 -12.84 11.60
N GLU A 270 8.36 -12.73 10.93
CA GLU A 270 8.43 -12.82 9.47
C GLU A 270 8.02 -14.21 8.96
N ILE A 271 8.46 -15.26 9.64
CA ILE A 271 8.05 -16.66 9.35
C ILE A 271 6.54 -16.81 9.52
N THR A 272 5.96 -16.30 10.61
CA THR A 272 4.51 -16.42 10.84
C THR A 272 3.70 -15.63 9.83
N VAL A 273 4.16 -14.46 9.38
CA VAL A 273 3.52 -13.68 8.31
C VAL A 273 3.57 -14.43 6.98
N GLY A 274 4.74 -14.97 6.60
CA GLY A 274 4.88 -15.77 5.39
C GLY A 274 4.00 -17.03 5.40
N LEU A 275 4.00 -17.74 6.53
CA LEU A 275 3.15 -18.92 6.73
C LEU A 275 1.65 -18.55 6.68
N ALA A 276 1.25 -17.47 7.33
CA ALA A 276 -0.13 -16.99 7.32
C ALA A 276 -0.58 -16.66 5.89
N LEU A 277 0.28 -16.03 5.07
CA LEU A 277 -0.02 -15.75 3.66
C LEU A 277 -0.29 -17.05 2.89
N VAL A 278 0.59 -18.05 3.03
CA VAL A 278 0.42 -19.35 2.37
C VAL A 278 -0.86 -20.05 2.82
N LEU A 279 -1.14 -20.05 4.12
CA LEU A 279 -2.33 -20.68 4.68
C LEU A 279 -3.62 -19.96 4.22
N VAL A 280 -3.65 -18.62 4.22
CA VAL A 280 -4.80 -17.84 3.74
C VAL A 280 -5.03 -18.11 2.26
N LEU A 281 -4.01 -18.08 1.42
CA LEU A 281 -4.14 -18.39 -0.01
C LEU A 281 -4.62 -19.82 -0.26
N ARG A 282 -4.22 -20.78 0.58
CA ARG A 282 -4.58 -22.20 0.43
C ARG A 282 -5.99 -22.52 0.93
N PHE A 283 -6.37 -21.97 2.09
CA PHE A 283 -7.59 -22.37 2.80
C PHE A 283 -8.72 -21.35 2.77
N ALA A 284 -8.40 -20.06 2.57
CA ALA A 284 -9.37 -18.97 2.54
C ALA A 284 -9.09 -17.98 1.38
N PRO A 285 -9.06 -18.43 0.12
CA PRO A 285 -8.68 -17.57 -1.03
C PRO A 285 -9.63 -16.38 -1.24
N GLY A 286 -10.85 -16.43 -0.69
CA GLY A 286 -11.80 -15.31 -0.71
C GLY A 286 -11.69 -14.35 0.48
N GLY A 287 -10.79 -14.61 1.45
CA GLY A 287 -10.63 -13.82 2.68
C GLY A 287 -11.87 -13.81 3.59
N LEU A 288 -11.81 -12.97 4.64
CA LEU A 288 -12.88 -12.85 5.64
C LEU A 288 -14.20 -12.27 5.06
N PHE A 289 -14.10 -11.40 4.05
CA PHE A 289 -15.25 -10.72 3.42
C PHE A 289 -15.51 -11.23 1.99
N ARG A 290 -15.57 -12.57 1.84
CA ARG A 290 -15.82 -13.24 0.54
C ARG A 290 -17.13 -12.76 -0.10
N GLU A 291 -17.14 -12.57 -1.42
CA GLU A 291 -18.38 -12.38 -2.18
C GLU A 291 -19.19 -13.67 -2.22
N ARG A 292 -20.47 -13.58 -1.88
CA ARG A 292 -21.43 -14.71 -1.79
C ARG A 292 -21.67 -15.42 -3.13
N ASN A 293 -21.15 -14.88 -4.23
CA ASN A 293 -21.37 -15.39 -5.60
C ASN A 293 -20.12 -15.99 -6.28
N GLU A 294 -18.95 -16.03 -5.64
CA GLU A 294 -17.85 -16.80 -6.21
C GLU A 294 -18.11 -18.29 -5.99
N LYS A 295 -18.61 -18.96 -7.03
CA LYS A 295 -18.64 -20.43 -7.11
C LYS A 295 -17.22 -20.94 -6.82
N ALA A 296 -17.12 -21.95 -5.95
CA ALA A 296 -15.86 -22.63 -5.70
C ALA A 296 -15.22 -23.06 -7.04
N PRO A 297 -13.89 -22.95 -7.22
CA PRO A 297 -13.24 -23.49 -8.39
C PRO A 297 -13.63 -24.96 -8.50
N GLN A 298 -14.20 -25.33 -9.63
CA GLN A 298 -14.41 -26.73 -9.95
C GLN A 298 -13.03 -27.34 -10.10
N THR A 299 -12.70 -28.22 -9.16
CA THR A 299 -11.48 -29.03 -9.15
C THR A 299 -11.46 -29.99 -10.34
#